data_725d23467cd757f5a04dcdba759c0e1b
#
_entry.id   725d23467cd757f5a04dcdba759c0e1b
#
_cell.length_a   1.000
_cell.length_b   1.000
_cell.length_c   1.000
_cell.angle_alpha   90.00
_cell.angle_beta   90.00
_cell.angle_gamma   90.00
#
_symmetry.space_group_name_H-M   'P 1'
#
loop_
_entity.id
_entity.type
_entity.pdbx_description
1 polymer ?
#
loop_
_entity_poly.entity_id
_entity_poly.type
_entity_poly.pdbx_seq_one_letter_code
_entity_poly.pdbx_strand_id
1 'polypeptide(L)'
;MTNAPNPLPFSITTSTVRMLHRSIAIDAGFERFTAALEKILGHFPRDVEPEMIARPQLAEQRIKAAEGAERLMIILVFDHGAALNIVSARANAKQYLIGNPSIANSMTRHEIRAALYAPLRVLVFEPEVGRTIVEYDQPSSQFGQFGSDDLTKVALEDDAGLERVLAQAAALSRRG
;
A
#
# COMPACT_ATOMS: atom_id res chain seq x y z
N MET A 1 41.83 12.26 -29.47
CA MET A 1 40.60 11.59 -29.94
C MET A 1 39.69 11.45 -28.73
N THR A 2 38.76 12.38 -28.56
CA THR A 2 37.78 12.36 -27.50
C THR A 2 36.71 11.33 -27.89
N ASN A 3 36.66 10.20 -27.18
CA ASN A 3 35.55 9.24 -27.29
C ASN A 3 34.28 9.97 -26.89
N ALA A 4 33.42 10.31 -27.83
CA ALA A 4 32.07 10.72 -27.53
C ALA A 4 31.38 9.58 -26.76
N PRO A 5 30.66 9.87 -25.65
CA PRO A 5 29.97 8.82 -24.92
C PRO A 5 28.98 8.12 -25.87
N ASN A 6 29.05 6.79 -25.91
CA ASN A 6 28.15 5.98 -26.71
C ASN A 6 26.71 6.32 -26.27
N PRO A 7 25.79 6.68 -27.18
CA PRO A 7 24.43 7.03 -26.79
C PRO A 7 23.79 5.84 -26.08
N LEU A 8 23.05 6.12 -24.98
CA LEU A 8 22.32 5.09 -24.23
C LEU A 8 21.38 4.33 -25.19
N PRO A 9 21.23 2.99 -25.03
CA PRO A 9 20.36 2.18 -25.89
C PRO A 9 18.87 2.39 -25.62
N PHE A 10 18.50 3.46 -24.90
CA PHE A 10 17.13 3.80 -24.50
C PHE A 10 16.93 5.33 -24.46
N SER A 11 15.67 5.75 -24.53
CA SER A 11 15.25 7.13 -24.32
C SER A 11 14.59 7.30 -22.96
N ILE A 12 14.80 8.46 -22.33
CA ILE A 12 14.18 8.82 -21.05
C ILE A 12 13.17 9.94 -21.32
N THR A 13 11.93 9.72 -20.89
CA THR A 13 10.91 10.78 -20.81
C THR A 13 10.61 11.07 -19.36
N THR A 14 10.68 12.33 -18.96
CA THR A 14 10.40 12.77 -17.59
C THR A 14 9.07 13.52 -17.55
N SER A 15 8.24 13.19 -16.57
CA SER A 15 7.01 13.93 -16.26
C SER A 15 6.95 14.25 -14.77
N THR A 16 6.23 15.32 -14.42
CA THR A 16 5.95 15.69 -13.02
C THR A 16 4.57 15.21 -12.65
N VAL A 17 4.48 14.51 -11.51
CA VAL A 17 3.21 14.05 -10.93
C VAL A 17 3.00 14.75 -9.61
N ARG A 18 1.81 15.32 -9.40
CA ARG A 18 1.41 15.92 -8.12
C ARG A 18 0.72 14.87 -7.28
N MET A 19 1.25 14.60 -6.08
CA MET A 19 0.66 13.68 -5.12
C MET A 19 0.26 14.42 -3.85
N LEU A 20 -0.81 13.97 -3.21
CA LEU A 20 -1.24 14.44 -1.90
C LEU A 20 -0.74 13.45 -0.85
N HIS A 21 0.19 13.91 -0.04
CA HIS A 21 0.71 13.15 1.09
C HIS A 21 -0.19 13.32 2.31
N ARG A 22 -0.52 12.22 2.99
CA ARG A 22 -1.32 12.19 4.22
C ARG A 22 -0.43 11.80 5.39
N SER A 23 -0.54 12.55 6.49
CA SER A 23 0.09 12.22 7.77
C SER A 23 -0.98 12.27 8.85
N ILE A 24 -1.17 11.18 9.58
CA ILE A 24 -2.24 10.99 10.57
C ILE A 24 -1.60 10.66 11.92
N ALA A 25 -1.85 11.47 12.93
CA ALA A 25 -1.48 11.16 14.31
C ALA A 25 -2.51 10.20 14.92
N ILE A 26 -2.04 9.08 15.44
CA ILE A 26 -2.87 8.06 16.09
C ILE A 26 -2.68 8.16 17.61
N ASP A 27 -3.80 8.30 18.32
CA ASP A 27 -3.85 8.32 19.78
C ASP A 27 -3.84 6.88 20.33
N ALA A 28 -2.78 6.15 20.06
CA ALA A 28 -2.48 4.82 20.57
C ALA A 28 -1.01 4.50 20.35
N GLY A 29 -0.43 3.61 21.20
CA GLY A 29 0.95 3.15 21.02
C GLY A 29 1.12 2.28 19.77
N PHE A 30 2.32 2.29 19.21
CA PHE A 30 2.69 1.64 17.95
C PHE A 30 2.29 0.16 17.89
N GLU A 31 2.66 -0.63 18.90
CA GLU A 31 2.37 -2.06 18.92
C GLU A 31 0.87 -2.36 18.94
N ARG A 32 0.10 -1.59 19.71
CA ARG A 32 -1.36 -1.77 19.79
C ARG A 32 -2.04 -1.39 18.48
N PHE A 33 -1.60 -0.31 17.85
CA PHE A 33 -2.17 0.13 16.58
C PHE A 33 -1.83 -0.85 15.45
N THR A 34 -0.56 -1.26 15.33
CA THR A 34 -0.15 -2.21 14.29
C THR A 34 -0.83 -3.58 14.46
N ALA A 35 -0.96 -4.08 15.69
CA ALA A 35 -1.69 -5.32 15.96
C ALA A 35 -3.20 -5.20 15.61
N ALA A 36 -3.82 -4.05 15.89
CA ALA A 36 -5.21 -3.80 15.50
C ALA A 36 -5.37 -3.72 13.97
N LEU A 37 -4.45 -3.04 13.28
CA LEU A 37 -4.43 -2.93 11.82
C LEU A 37 -4.28 -4.30 11.16
N GLU A 38 -3.31 -5.10 11.61
CA GLU A 38 -3.04 -6.45 11.10
C GLU A 38 -4.22 -7.41 11.37
N LYS A 39 -4.97 -7.19 12.44
CA LYS A 39 -6.14 -8.01 12.78
C LYS A 39 -7.35 -7.77 11.87
N ILE A 40 -7.56 -6.53 11.42
CA ILE A 40 -8.74 -6.18 10.62
C ILE A 40 -8.52 -6.31 9.12
N LEU A 41 -7.28 -6.21 8.67
CA LEU A 41 -6.91 -6.45 7.28
C LEU A 41 -6.85 -7.96 6.99
N GLY A 42 -7.20 -8.33 5.76
CA GLY A 42 -6.91 -9.68 5.27
C GLY A 42 -5.41 -9.88 5.02
N HIS A 43 -5.03 -11.11 4.71
CA HIS A 43 -3.67 -11.44 4.30
C HIS A 43 -3.69 -12.11 2.93
N PHE A 44 -2.95 -11.53 2.00
CA PHE A 44 -2.86 -12.08 0.65
C PHE A 44 -2.25 -13.49 0.66
N PRO A 45 -2.94 -14.50 0.12
CA PRO A 45 -2.45 -15.88 0.08
C PRO A 45 -1.37 -16.02 -1.00
N ARG A 46 -0.10 -15.90 -0.65
CA ARG A 46 1.04 -15.90 -1.59
C ARG A 46 1.13 -17.16 -2.46
N ASP A 47 0.65 -18.27 -1.98
CA ASP A 47 0.59 -19.53 -2.72
C ASP A 47 -0.46 -19.57 -3.82
N VAL A 48 -1.23 -18.49 -3.99
CA VAL A 48 -2.25 -18.36 -5.05
C VAL A 48 -1.66 -17.94 -6.40
N GLU A 49 -0.45 -17.39 -6.45
CA GLU A 49 0.14 -16.85 -7.68
C GLU A 49 0.20 -17.84 -8.85
N PRO A 50 0.61 -19.10 -8.68
CA PRO A 50 0.56 -20.09 -9.77
C PRO A 50 -0.88 -20.38 -10.25
N GLU A 51 -1.86 -20.25 -9.35
CA GLU A 51 -3.26 -20.47 -9.68
C GLU A 51 -3.86 -19.34 -10.51
N MET A 52 -3.35 -18.11 -10.36
CA MET A 52 -3.81 -16.97 -11.18
C MET A 52 -3.62 -17.24 -12.67
N ILE A 53 -2.62 -18.03 -13.04
CA ILE A 53 -2.35 -18.42 -14.43
C ILE A 53 -3.11 -19.70 -14.78
N ALA A 54 -3.00 -20.74 -13.96
CA ALA A 54 -3.48 -22.06 -14.28
C ALA A 54 -4.98 -22.26 -14.01
N ARG A 55 -5.53 -21.58 -13.00
CA ARG A 55 -6.91 -21.75 -12.51
C ARG A 55 -7.47 -20.42 -11.99
N PRO A 56 -7.68 -19.40 -12.84
CA PRO A 56 -7.99 -18.02 -12.41
C PRO A 56 -9.26 -17.92 -11.56
N GLN A 57 -10.30 -18.73 -11.81
CA GLN A 57 -11.53 -18.71 -11.01
C GLN A 57 -11.30 -19.23 -9.58
N LEU A 58 -10.44 -20.23 -9.41
CA LEU A 58 -10.06 -20.72 -8.08
C LEU A 58 -9.22 -19.69 -7.36
N ALA A 59 -8.26 -19.06 -8.04
CA ALA A 59 -7.47 -17.97 -7.48
C ALA A 59 -8.35 -16.82 -7.00
N GLU A 60 -9.33 -16.39 -7.80
CA GLU A 60 -10.29 -15.34 -7.42
C GLU A 60 -11.08 -15.71 -6.16
N GLN A 61 -11.57 -16.93 -6.05
CA GLN A 61 -12.30 -17.40 -4.86
C GLN A 61 -11.42 -17.37 -3.61
N ARG A 62 -10.15 -17.80 -3.72
CA ARG A 62 -9.21 -17.79 -2.60
C ARG A 62 -8.84 -16.37 -2.17
N ILE A 63 -8.62 -15.48 -3.13
CA ILE A 63 -8.36 -14.06 -2.85
C ILE A 63 -9.56 -13.44 -2.13
N LYS A 64 -10.78 -13.67 -2.65
CA LYS A 64 -12.01 -13.17 -2.02
C LYS A 64 -12.22 -13.70 -0.61
N ALA A 65 -11.91 -14.96 -0.36
CA ALA A 65 -11.99 -15.55 0.99
C ALA A 65 -10.96 -14.96 1.97
N ALA A 66 -9.88 -14.37 1.49
CA ALA A 66 -8.81 -13.76 2.28
C ALA A 66 -9.00 -12.25 2.51
N GLU A 67 -10.03 -11.62 1.92
CA GLU A 67 -10.31 -10.20 2.06
C GLU A 67 -10.62 -9.84 3.53
N GLY A 68 -10.04 -8.74 4.01
CA GLY A 68 -10.36 -8.13 5.29
C GLY A 68 -11.33 -6.96 5.17
N ALA A 69 -11.27 -6.04 6.13
CA ALA A 69 -12.07 -4.82 6.11
C ALA A 69 -11.86 -4.05 4.79
N GLU A 70 -12.94 -3.51 4.24
CA GLU A 70 -12.95 -2.78 2.96
C GLU A 70 -12.34 -3.59 1.80
N ARG A 71 -12.37 -4.92 1.89
CA ARG A 71 -11.74 -5.85 0.95
C ARG A 71 -10.22 -5.72 0.84
N LEU A 72 -9.58 -4.97 1.76
CA LEU A 72 -8.15 -4.74 1.75
C LEU A 72 -7.39 -5.88 2.44
N MET A 73 -6.21 -6.16 1.90
CA MET A 73 -5.31 -7.21 2.38
C MET A 73 -3.90 -6.66 2.52
N ILE A 74 -3.16 -7.20 3.48
CA ILE A 74 -1.71 -7.02 3.59
C ILE A 74 -1.06 -7.93 2.54
N ILE A 75 -0.37 -7.33 1.59
CA ILE A 75 0.44 -8.05 0.59
C ILE A 75 1.82 -8.33 1.16
N LEU A 76 2.42 -7.34 1.83
CA LEU A 76 3.74 -7.43 2.44
C LEU A 76 3.84 -6.48 3.61
N VAL A 77 4.58 -6.88 4.64
CA VAL A 77 5.06 -5.99 5.70
C VAL A 77 6.58 -5.95 5.65
N PHE A 78 7.14 -4.76 5.63
CA PHE A 78 8.57 -4.54 5.78
C PHE A 78 8.84 -3.84 7.11
N ASP A 79 9.57 -4.50 8.01
CA ASP A 79 9.95 -3.97 9.30
C ASP A 79 11.24 -3.14 9.18
N HIS A 80 11.07 -1.82 8.99
CA HIS A 80 12.19 -0.89 8.94
C HIS A 80 12.88 -0.74 10.29
N GLY A 81 12.13 -0.88 11.40
CA GLY A 81 12.68 -0.86 12.74
C GLY A 81 13.68 -2.00 12.96
N ALA A 82 13.32 -3.21 12.56
CA ALA A 82 14.22 -4.35 12.60
C ALA A 82 15.46 -4.14 11.70
N ALA A 83 15.28 -3.57 10.49
CA ALA A 83 16.38 -3.29 9.59
C ALA A 83 17.38 -2.26 10.15
N LEU A 84 16.92 -1.26 10.90
CA LEU A 84 17.77 -0.26 11.55
C LEU A 84 18.72 -0.83 12.60
N ASN A 85 18.43 -2.00 13.19
CA ASN A 85 19.35 -2.67 14.10
C ASN A 85 20.69 -3.02 13.45
N ILE A 86 20.75 -3.19 12.12
CA ILE A 86 21.99 -3.47 11.36
C ILE A 86 23.00 -2.32 11.57
N VAL A 87 22.52 -1.09 11.70
CA VAL A 87 23.34 0.11 11.92
C VAL A 87 23.27 0.61 13.36
N SER A 88 22.87 -0.24 14.30
CA SER A 88 22.74 0.06 15.74
C SER A 88 21.78 1.24 16.05
N ALA A 89 20.88 1.56 15.13
CA ALA A 89 19.79 2.49 15.35
C ALA A 89 18.53 1.74 15.83
N ARG A 90 17.66 2.44 16.57
CA ARG A 90 16.39 1.87 17.04
C ARG A 90 15.24 2.79 16.64
N ALA A 91 14.22 2.20 16.03
CA ALA A 91 12.97 2.87 15.76
C ALA A 91 11.85 1.82 15.67
N ASN A 92 10.63 2.23 15.94
CA ASN A 92 9.45 1.46 15.62
C ASN A 92 8.92 1.98 14.28
N ALA A 93 9.07 1.19 13.22
CA ALA A 93 8.61 1.56 11.88
C ALA A 93 8.31 0.32 11.04
N LYS A 94 7.06 0.21 10.56
CA LYS A 94 6.62 -0.83 9.64
C LYS A 94 6.02 -0.20 8.39
N GLN A 95 6.43 -0.65 7.22
CA GLN A 95 5.77 -0.32 5.96
C GLN A 95 4.88 -1.48 5.53
N TYR A 96 3.63 -1.16 5.29
CA TYR A 96 2.62 -2.09 4.79
C TYR A 96 2.38 -1.83 3.30
N LEU A 97 2.44 -2.87 2.50
CA LEU A 97 1.88 -2.88 1.16
C LEU A 97 0.46 -3.43 1.27
N ILE A 98 -0.53 -2.56 1.08
CA ILE A 98 -1.96 -2.86 1.27
C ILE A 98 -2.67 -2.78 -0.08
N GLY A 99 -3.49 -3.77 -0.39
CA GLY A 99 -4.25 -3.75 -1.64
C GLY A 99 -5.12 -4.99 -1.82
N ASN A 100 -5.71 -5.08 -3.02
CA ASN A 100 -6.47 -6.23 -3.46
C ASN A 100 -6.24 -6.42 -4.96
N PRO A 101 -5.76 -7.58 -5.43
CA PRO A 101 -5.55 -7.83 -6.85
C PRO A 101 -6.81 -7.63 -7.71
N SER A 102 -8.00 -7.94 -7.19
CA SER A 102 -9.25 -7.73 -7.92
C SER A 102 -9.55 -6.25 -8.12
N ILE A 103 -9.25 -5.41 -7.12
CA ILE A 103 -9.36 -3.95 -7.23
C ILE A 103 -8.29 -3.42 -8.19
N ALA A 104 -7.04 -3.83 -8.03
CA ALA A 104 -5.95 -3.44 -8.92
C ALA A 104 -6.25 -3.79 -10.38
N ASN A 105 -6.79 -4.98 -10.64
CA ASN A 105 -7.18 -5.42 -11.99
C ASN A 105 -8.28 -4.55 -12.60
N SER A 106 -9.19 -4.02 -11.81
CA SER A 106 -10.23 -3.10 -12.31
C SER A 106 -9.65 -1.80 -12.87
N MET A 107 -8.48 -1.40 -12.41
CA MET A 107 -7.73 -0.24 -12.89
C MET A 107 -6.76 -0.61 -14.01
N THR A 108 -5.92 -1.62 -13.78
CA THR A 108 -4.81 -1.99 -14.70
C THR A 108 -5.29 -2.52 -16.04
N ARG A 109 -6.49 -3.09 -16.12
CA ARG A 109 -7.11 -3.49 -17.41
C ARG A 109 -7.37 -2.29 -18.34
N HIS A 110 -7.57 -1.09 -17.80
CA HIS A 110 -7.79 0.13 -18.56
C HIS A 110 -6.48 0.91 -18.78
N GLU A 111 -5.58 0.91 -17.77
CA GLU A 111 -4.31 1.61 -17.80
C GLU A 111 -3.26 0.79 -17.02
N ILE A 112 -2.44 0.03 -17.75
CA ILE A 112 -1.45 -0.87 -17.14
C ILE A 112 -0.42 -0.13 -16.27
N ARG A 113 -0.13 1.14 -16.57
CA ARG A 113 0.82 1.96 -15.78
C ARG A 113 0.31 2.24 -14.36
N ALA A 114 -0.99 2.08 -14.09
CA ALA A 114 -1.55 2.13 -12.75
C ALA A 114 -0.91 1.09 -11.82
N ALA A 115 -0.43 -0.04 -12.35
CA ALA A 115 0.28 -1.06 -11.59
C ALA A 115 1.53 -0.53 -10.86
N LEU A 116 2.13 0.58 -11.32
CA LEU A 116 3.27 1.21 -10.64
C LEU A 116 2.91 1.70 -9.23
N TYR A 117 1.64 2.02 -8.98
CA TYR A 117 1.15 2.63 -7.74
C TYR A 117 0.33 1.65 -6.87
N ALA A 118 0.16 0.41 -7.32
CA ALA A 118 -0.49 -0.67 -6.57
C ALA A 118 0.53 -1.78 -6.24
N PRO A 119 0.54 -2.33 -5.02
CA PRO A 119 -0.32 -2.00 -3.87
C PRO A 119 0.02 -0.65 -3.23
N LEU A 120 -0.92 -0.12 -2.43
CA LEU A 120 -0.75 1.11 -1.66
C LEU A 120 0.36 0.96 -0.62
N ARG A 121 1.15 2.01 -0.43
CA ARG A 121 2.23 2.05 0.57
C ARG A 121 1.75 2.84 1.78
N VAL A 122 1.73 2.20 2.94
CA VAL A 122 1.35 2.82 4.22
C VAL A 122 2.50 2.62 5.19
N LEU A 123 3.09 3.71 5.67
CA LEU A 123 4.12 3.69 6.71
C LEU A 123 3.47 3.97 8.06
N VAL A 124 3.72 3.10 9.03
CA VAL A 124 3.36 3.31 10.44
C VAL A 124 4.66 3.42 11.22
N PHE A 125 4.84 4.48 11.98
CA PHE A 125 6.07 4.68 12.76
C PHE A 125 5.82 5.46 14.05
N GLU A 126 6.77 5.36 14.96
CA GLU A 126 6.76 6.03 16.25
C GLU A 126 7.95 7.00 16.33
N PRO A 127 7.75 8.30 16.06
CA PRO A 127 8.82 9.29 16.13
C PRO A 127 9.27 9.56 17.57
N GLU A 128 8.36 9.43 18.52
CA GLU A 128 8.57 9.60 19.96
C GLU A 128 7.74 8.54 20.69
N VAL A 129 8.24 8.03 21.80
CA VAL A 129 7.56 6.98 22.58
C VAL A 129 6.10 7.36 22.88
N GLY A 130 5.18 6.49 22.50
CA GLY A 130 3.74 6.65 22.71
C GLY A 130 3.01 7.49 21.65
N ARG A 131 3.71 7.98 20.61
CA ARG A 131 3.13 8.75 19.52
C ARG A 131 3.23 7.98 18.21
N THR A 132 2.15 7.43 17.74
CA THR A 132 2.10 6.71 16.46
C THR A 132 1.66 7.64 15.33
N ILE A 133 2.38 7.61 14.23
CA ILE A 133 2.06 8.33 12.99
C ILE A 133 1.84 7.31 11.87
N VAL A 134 0.84 7.57 11.05
CA VAL A 134 0.58 6.84 9.79
C VAL A 134 0.77 7.80 8.64
N GLU A 135 1.58 7.41 7.67
CA GLU A 135 1.79 8.20 6.45
C GLU A 135 1.54 7.37 5.20
N TYR A 136 0.91 7.99 4.20
CA TYR A 136 0.69 7.41 2.89
C TYR A 136 0.43 8.50 1.84
N ASP A 137 0.66 8.17 0.58
CA ASP A 137 0.27 9.02 -0.54
C ASP A 137 -1.16 8.66 -0.95
N GLN A 138 -2.04 9.67 -1.04
CA GLN A 138 -3.45 9.50 -1.32
C GLN A 138 -3.67 8.81 -2.68
N PRO A 139 -4.34 7.64 -2.73
CA PRO A 139 -4.56 6.87 -3.95
C PRO A 139 -5.14 7.67 -5.12
N SER A 140 -6.20 8.46 -4.90
CA SER A 140 -6.81 9.24 -5.97
C SER A 140 -5.87 10.27 -6.60
N SER A 141 -4.90 10.79 -5.82
CA SER A 141 -3.91 11.71 -6.36
C SER A 141 -2.84 11.01 -7.22
N GLN A 142 -2.58 9.73 -6.95
CA GLN A 142 -1.65 8.92 -7.74
C GLN A 142 -2.30 8.45 -9.05
N PHE A 143 -3.50 7.88 -8.96
CA PHE A 143 -4.19 7.31 -10.11
C PHE A 143 -4.84 8.37 -11.01
N GLY A 144 -5.22 9.52 -10.46
CA GLY A 144 -5.81 10.63 -11.22
C GLY A 144 -4.90 11.21 -12.31
N GLN A 145 -3.58 10.99 -12.22
CA GLN A 145 -2.63 11.41 -13.27
C GLN A 145 -2.89 10.78 -14.64
N PHE A 146 -3.61 9.67 -14.70
CA PHE A 146 -3.89 8.96 -15.95
C PHE A 146 -5.11 9.51 -16.69
N GLY A 147 -5.87 10.46 -16.11
CA GLY A 147 -6.98 11.13 -16.77
C GLY A 147 -8.15 10.21 -17.13
N SER A 148 -8.33 9.09 -16.43
CA SER A 148 -9.43 8.14 -16.62
C SER A 148 -10.43 8.28 -15.49
N ASP A 149 -11.70 8.52 -15.85
CA ASP A 149 -12.79 8.61 -14.86
C ASP A 149 -13.00 7.29 -14.12
N ASP A 150 -12.85 6.16 -14.80
CA ASP A 150 -12.98 4.82 -14.19
C ASP A 150 -11.90 4.59 -13.13
N LEU A 151 -10.63 4.94 -13.44
CA LEU A 151 -9.55 4.85 -12.47
C LEU A 151 -9.77 5.80 -11.29
N THR A 152 -10.17 7.02 -11.58
CA THR A 152 -10.42 8.04 -10.56
C THR A 152 -11.51 7.58 -9.58
N LYS A 153 -12.59 6.99 -10.09
CA LYS A 153 -13.67 6.45 -9.26
C LYS A 153 -13.17 5.35 -8.31
N VAL A 154 -12.45 4.36 -8.83
CA VAL A 154 -11.89 3.28 -7.99
C VAL A 154 -10.93 3.84 -6.96
N ALA A 155 -10.07 4.78 -7.36
CA ALA A 155 -9.09 5.39 -6.47
C ALA A 155 -9.72 6.22 -5.34
N LEU A 156 -10.86 6.88 -5.58
CA LEU A 156 -11.65 7.56 -4.54
C LEU A 156 -12.29 6.57 -3.57
N GLU A 157 -12.71 5.40 -4.04
CA GLU A 157 -13.20 4.32 -3.18
C GLU A 157 -12.06 3.76 -2.32
N ASP A 158 -10.85 3.61 -2.87
CA ASP A 158 -9.64 3.22 -2.13
C ASP A 158 -9.25 4.26 -1.07
N ASP A 159 -9.33 5.57 -1.37
CA ASP A 159 -9.12 6.64 -0.38
C ASP A 159 -10.03 6.44 0.83
N ALA A 160 -11.33 6.35 0.57
CA ALA A 160 -12.33 6.22 1.63
C ALA A 160 -12.21 4.88 2.38
N GLY A 161 -11.89 3.79 1.68
CA GLY A 161 -11.69 2.46 2.26
C GLY A 161 -10.49 2.43 3.21
N LEU A 162 -9.34 2.97 2.77
CA LEU A 162 -8.14 3.05 3.59
C LEU A 162 -8.38 3.91 4.85
N GLU A 163 -9.02 5.07 4.71
CA GLU A 163 -9.34 5.93 5.85
C GLU A 163 -10.26 5.23 6.87
N ARG A 164 -11.27 4.46 6.41
CA ARG A 164 -12.13 3.67 7.32
C ARG A 164 -11.37 2.57 8.04
N VAL A 165 -10.47 1.87 7.35
CA VAL A 165 -9.60 0.85 7.95
C VAL A 165 -8.72 1.45 9.04
N LEU A 166 -8.05 2.57 8.74
CA LEU A 166 -7.18 3.25 9.72
C LEU A 166 -7.97 3.75 10.93
N ALA A 167 -9.16 4.32 10.72
CA ALA A 167 -10.04 4.76 11.79
C ALA A 167 -10.52 3.59 12.67
N GLN A 168 -10.87 2.46 12.06
CA GLN A 168 -11.27 1.24 12.78
C GLN A 168 -10.11 0.68 13.60
N ALA A 169 -8.89 0.61 13.04
CA ALA A 169 -7.70 0.17 13.77
C ALA A 169 -7.40 1.08 14.96
N ALA A 170 -7.48 2.41 14.77
CA ALA A 170 -7.32 3.39 15.85
C ALA A 170 -8.36 3.21 16.97
N ALA A 171 -9.61 2.96 16.61
CA ALA A 171 -10.67 2.73 17.60
C ALA A 171 -10.47 1.42 18.40
N LEU A 172 -10.00 0.36 17.74
CA LEU A 172 -9.70 -0.92 18.40
C LEU A 172 -8.48 -0.82 19.32
N SER A 173 -7.44 -0.11 18.91
CA SER A 173 -6.19 0.04 19.68
C SER A 173 -6.33 0.85 20.97
N ARG A 174 -7.43 1.63 21.14
CA ARG A 174 -7.75 2.36 22.38
C ARG A 174 -8.43 1.50 23.43
N ARG A 175 -9.07 0.38 23.05
CA ARG A 175 -9.91 -0.45 23.92
C ARG A 175 -9.14 -1.55 24.65
N GLY A 176 -7.92 -1.80 24.28
CA GLY A 176 -7.00 -2.78 24.90
C GLY A 176 -5.86 -2.10 25.64
#